data_d630d36f08fb1443371078586d6ceaab
#
_entry.id   d630d36f08fb1443371078586d6ceaab
#
_cell.length_a   1.000
_cell.length_b   1.000
_cell.length_c   1.000
_cell.angle_alpha   90.00
_cell.angle_beta   90.00
_cell.angle_gamma   90.00
#
_symmetry.space_group_name_H-M   'P 1'
#
loop_
_entity.id
_entity.type
_entity.pdbx_description
1 polymer ?
#
loop_
_entity_poly.entity_id
_entity_poly.type
_entity_poly.pdbx_seq_one_letter_code
_entity_poly.pdbx_strand_id
1 'polypeptide(L)'
;MAFIRCALLFLAGAALQLLAGDPDKSFLCHPWGIIMAVNYLYVLILTYYCSGKRRWIRNLFDHYSMTASLACMTIVCVIFGLYKVDFAWPFLLVFLYFISVLGLRCIDDIVHWKTRRFLPSVIHVAVFITMAAGIFSSGDKLRLRIVAPIGYPVEVGMTEDGKSHTLPFSITLKQFTIDEYPPKIYLMNPQSGTLSKEYITVDSEESVLGNWTIRILNNLESAGRMSDSDAYVAMEHVGTAPAAYVQATNENGEVVAGWVSCGSHIFSASTLEMDRNNVLFMANPEAAAYISDIMIQDKDGEEIQEVRVNHPARKGPWKIYQVSYDRERGKWSTTSVLECIRDGWYPLIRTALWLILGAGVAMAFSAGMKRKRKEDRS
;
A
#
# COMPACT_ATOMS: atom_id res chain seq x y z
N MET A 1 -4.28 29.21 -27.01
CA MET A 1 -4.22 28.07 -27.94
C MET A 1 -4.12 26.73 -27.23
N ALA A 2 -3.15 26.50 -26.31
CA ALA A 2 -2.99 25.20 -25.61
C ALA A 2 -4.22 24.82 -24.76
N PHE A 3 -4.78 25.72 -23.96
CA PHE A 3 -6.01 25.47 -23.21
C PHE A 3 -7.19 25.07 -24.10
N ILE A 4 -7.33 25.73 -25.25
CA ILE A 4 -8.41 25.40 -26.21
C ILE A 4 -8.21 23.96 -26.76
N ARG A 5 -6.97 23.57 -27.06
CA ARG A 5 -6.65 22.18 -27.50
C ARG A 5 -7.01 21.16 -26.41
N CYS A 6 -6.63 21.42 -25.16
CA CYS A 6 -7.00 20.55 -24.03
C CYS A 6 -8.53 20.44 -23.87
N ALA A 7 -9.26 21.56 -23.94
CA ALA A 7 -10.72 21.55 -23.85
C ALA A 7 -11.36 20.77 -25.00
N LEU A 8 -10.89 20.96 -26.23
CA LEU A 8 -11.37 20.20 -27.39
C LEU A 8 -11.08 18.69 -27.27
N LEU A 9 -9.88 18.31 -26.78
CA LEU A 9 -9.53 16.92 -26.55
C LEU A 9 -10.36 16.30 -25.43
N PHE A 10 -10.63 17.06 -24.36
CA PHE A 10 -11.51 16.62 -23.30
C PHE A 10 -12.94 16.36 -23.80
N LEU A 11 -13.50 17.29 -24.59
CA LEU A 11 -14.83 17.13 -25.20
C LEU A 11 -14.88 15.97 -26.19
N ALA A 12 -13.84 15.82 -27.03
CA ALA A 12 -13.72 14.66 -27.93
C ALA A 12 -13.66 13.35 -27.17
N GLY A 13 -12.90 13.32 -26.07
CA GLY A 13 -12.84 12.16 -25.18
C GLY A 13 -14.20 11.87 -24.52
N ALA A 14 -14.92 12.90 -24.08
CA ALA A 14 -16.26 12.71 -23.53
C ALA A 14 -17.24 12.15 -24.57
N ALA A 15 -17.17 12.62 -25.82
CA ALA A 15 -17.94 12.05 -26.92
C ALA A 15 -17.58 10.59 -27.21
N LEU A 16 -16.29 10.25 -27.24
CA LEU A 16 -15.83 8.86 -27.37
C LEU A 16 -16.31 7.97 -26.21
N GLN A 17 -16.28 8.49 -24.98
CA GLN A 17 -16.78 7.78 -23.78
C GLN A 17 -18.26 7.41 -23.94
N LEU A 18 -19.07 8.32 -24.46
CA LEU A 18 -20.49 8.08 -24.68
C LEU A 18 -20.78 7.10 -25.82
N LEU A 19 -19.92 7.08 -26.86
CA LEU A 19 -20.11 6.25 -28.05
C LEU A 19 -19.50 4.85 -27.92
N ALA A 20 -18.33 4.73 -27.29
CA ALA A 20 -17.53 3.51 -27.27
C ALA A 20 -17.41 2.88 -25.87
N GLY A 21 -17.90 3.54 -24.82
CA GLY A 21 -17.72 3.09 -23.43
C GLY A 21 -16.28 3.28 -22.92
N ASP A 22 -15.90 2.52 -21.89
CA ASP A 22 -14.59 2.62 -21.27
C ASP A 22 -13.49 2.03 -22.19
N PRO A 23 -12.31 2.66 -22.26
CA PRO A 23 -11.19 2.13 -23.02
C PRO A 23 -10.69 0.81 -22.42
N ASP A 24 -10.52 -0.20 -23.26
CA ASP A 24 -9.97 -1.49 -22.84
C ASP A 24 -8.44 -1.39 -22.65
N LYS A 25 -7.95 -1.77 -21.46
CA LYS A 25 -6.52 -1.80 -21.14
C LYS A 25 -5.81 -3.03 -21.72
N SER A 26 -6.54 -4.05 -22.14
CA SER A 26 -5.99 -5.33 -22.59
C SER A 26 -5.08 -5.18 -23.81
N PHE A 27 -5.31 -4.18 -24.65
CA PHE A 27 -4.45 -3.90 -25.82
C PHE A 27 -3.05 -3.39 -25.46
N LEU A 28 -2.82 -3.00 -24.19
CA LEU A 28 -1.51 -2.61 -23.67
C LEU A 28 -0.76 -3.76 -22.98
N CYS A 29 -1.30 -4.98 -22.98
CA CYS A 29 -0.60 -6.16 -22.47
C CYS A 29 0.65 -6.49 -23.31
N HIS A 30 1.67 -7.05 -22.65
CA HIS A 30 2.88 -7.51 -23.31
C HIS A 30 2.57 -8.47 -24.49
N PRO A 31 3.19 -8.31 -25.69
CA PRO A 31 4.25 -7.34 -26.01
C PRO A 31 3.73 -5.99 -26.53
N TRP A 32 2.42 -5.82 -26.70
CA TRP A 32 1.83 -4.66 -27.38
C TRP A 32 2.11 -3.34 -26.69
N GLY A 33 2.12 -3.29 -25.36
CA GLY A 33 2.47 -2.08 -24.60
C GLY A 33 3.87 -1.55 -24.95
N ILE A 34 4.86 -2.45 -25.07
CA ILE A 34 6.23 -2.10 -25.47
C ILE A 34 6.27 -1.61 -26.92
N ILE A 35 5.60 -2.34 -27.84
CA ILE A 35 5.55 -1.97 -29.25
C ILE A 35 4.93 -0.59 -29.41
N MET A 36 3.84 -0.30 -28.70
CA MET A 36 3.18 1.01 -28.73
C MET A 36 4.07 2.12 -28.15
N ALA A 37 4.77 1.86 -27.05
CA ALA A 37 5.70 2.82 -26.47
C ALA A 37 6.84 3.17 -27.43
N VAL A 38 7.43 2.18 -28.11
CA VAL A 38 8.48 2.39 -29.12
C VAL A 38 7.95 3.15 -30.33
N ASN A 39 6.80 2.76 -30.86
CA ASN A 39 6.16 3.48 -31.97
C ASN A 39 5.80 4.91 -31.59
N TYR A 40 5.27 5.12 -30.39
CA TYR A 40 4.97 6.45 -29.89
C TYR A 40 6.23 7.34 -29.82
N LEU A 41 7.33 6.81 -29.28
CA LEU A 41 8.61 7.53 -29.26
C LEU A 41 9.11 7.85 -30.68
N TYR A 42 9.00 6.90 -31.60
CA TYR A 42 9.38 7.11 -33.01
C TYR A 42 8.56 8.24 -33.63
N VAL A 43 7.24 8.28 -33.40
CA VAL A 43 6.36 9.33 -33.93
C VAL A 43 6.73 10.69 -33.32
N LEU A 44 7.08 10.77 -32.03
CA LEU A 44 7.55 12.01 -31.40
C LEU A 44 8.86 12.52 -32.04
N ILE A 45 9.84 11.63 -32.28
CA ILE A 45 11.11 11.95 -32.91
C ILE A 45 10.85 12.46 -34.34
N LEU A 46 10.05 11.75 -35.12
CA LEU A 46 9.69 12.16 -36.47
C LEU A 46 9.00 13.53 -36.50
N THR A 47 8.04 13.75 -35.59
CA THR A 47 7.34 15.02 -35.45
C THR A 47 8.29 16.15 -35.12
N TYR A 48 9.27 15.93 -34.23
CA TYR A 48 10.29 16.91 -33.86
C TYR A 48 11.13 17.31 -35.09
N TYR A 49 11.67 16.37 -35.83
CA TYR A 49 12.47 16.66 -37.03
C TYR A 49 11.66 17.30 -38.15
N CYS A 50 10.40 16.89 -38.34
CA CYS A 50 9.50 17.53 -39.28
C CYS A 50 9.12 18.98 -38.87
N SER A 51 9.29 19.33 -37.59
CA SER A 51 8.95 20.66 -37.07
C SER A 51 9.87 21.78 -37.56
N GLY A 52 11.08 21.45 -38.03
CA GLY A 52 12.11 22.41 -38.40
C GLY A 52 11.68 23.46 -39.45
N LYS A 53 10.68 23.13 -40.31
CA LYS A 53 10.12 24.01 -41.33
C LYS A 53 8.72 24.57 -40.99
N ARG A 54 8.06 24.11 -39.91
CA ARG A 54 6.65 24.43 -39.63
C ARG A 54 6.47 25.09 -38.27
N ARG A 55 6.27 26.39 -38.24
CA ARG A 55 6.13 27.23 -37.01
C ARG A 55 5.03 26.74 -36.08
N TRP A 56 3.93 26.18 -36.61
CA TRP A 56 2.84 25.69 -35.81
C TRP A 56 3.20 24.43 -34.97
N ILE A 57 4.09 23.55 -35.50
CA ILE A 57 4.56 22.37 -34.75
C ILE A 57 5.49 22.82 -33.63
N ARG A 58 6.38 23.80 -33.86
CA ARG A 58 7.26 24.36 -32.84
C ARG A 58 6.51 25.01 -31.67
N ASN A 59 5.34 25.57 -31.94
CA ASN A 59 4.47 26.14 -30.91
C ASN A 59 3.75 25.06 -30.05
N LEU A 60 3.89 23.75 -30.37
CA LEU A 60 3.35 22.68 -29.54
C LEU A 60 4.19 22.44 -28.28
N PHE A 61 5.50 22.69 -28.34
CA PHE A 61 6.44 22.40 -27.26
C PHE A 61 7.16 23.63 -26.70
N ASP A 62 6.60 24.81 -26.94
CA ASP A 62 7.04 26.04 -26.28
C ASP A 62 6.69 26.03 -24.78
N HIS A 63 7.31 26.90 -24.02
CA HIS A 63 7.08 26.99 -22.57
C HIS A 63 5.63 27.21 -22.19
N TYR A 64 4.91 28.02 -23.00
CA TYR A 64 3.49 28.31 -22.75
C TYR A 64 2.62 27.07 -22.94
N SER A 65 2.85 26.32 -24.02
CA SER A 65 2.10 25.08 -24.30
C SER A 65 2.38 24.03 -23.23
N MET A 66 3.62 23.90 -22.77
CA MET A 66 4.00 23.00 -21.70
C MET A 66 3.31 23.36 -20.37
N THR A 67 3.38 24.62 -19.96
CA THR A 67 2.73 25.06 -18.70
C THR A 67 1.22 24.92 -18.75
N ALA A 68 0.60 25.29 -19.89
CA ALA A 68 -0.84 25.18 -20.07
C ALA A 68 -1.31 23.72 -20.08
N SER A 69 -0.60 22.81 -20.79
CA SER A 69 -0.96 21.39 -20.82
C SER A 69 -0.79 20.74 -19.45
N LEU A 70 0.25 21.11 -18.68
CA LEU A 70 0.46 20.66 -17.32
C LEU A 70 -0.69 21.11 -16.39
N ALA A 71 -1.10 22.39 -16.47
CA ALA A 71 -2.22 22.91 -15.69
C ALA A 71 -3.53 22.19 -16.01
N CYS A 72 -3.82 21.96 -17.30
CA CYS A 72 -5.00 21.20 -17.73
C CYS A 72 -4.93 19.75 -17.20
N MET A 73 -3.77 19.11 -17.32
CA MET A 73 -3.60 17.75 -16.82
C MET A 73 -3.80 17.65 -15.31
N THR A 74 -3.27 18.61 -14.55
CA THR A 74 -3.49 18.68 -13.09
C THR A 74 -4.97 18.81 -12.75
N ILE A 75 -5.70 19.68 -13.44
CA ILE A 75 -7.15 19.85 -13.24
C ILE A 75 -7.89 18.54 -13.52
N VAL A 76 -7.58 17.89 -14.64
CA VAL A 76 -8.20 16.62 -15.02
C VAL A 76 -7.88 15.53 -13.99
N CYS A 77 -6.62 15.42 -13.53
CA CYS A 77 -6.24 14.48 -12.47
C CYS A 77 -7.03 14.69 -11.17
N VAL A 78 -7.21 15.95 -10.75
CA VAL A 78 -7.99 16.27 -9.55
C VAL A 78 -9.45 15.85 -9.71
N ILE A 79 -10.07 16.20 -10.84
CA ILE A 79 -11.48 15.86 -11.11
C ILE A 79 -11.65 14.33 -11.11
N PHE A 80 -10.83 13.60 -11.89
CA PHE A 80 -10.96 12.14 -12.01
C PHE A 80 -10.61 11.42 -10.71
N GLY A 81 -9.66 11.95 -9.93
CA GLY A 81 -9.32 11.43 -8.61
C GLY A 81 -10.48 11.58 -7.61
N LEU A 82 -11.16 12.73 -7.59
CA LEU A 82 -12.33 12.97 -6.72
C LEU A 82 -13.50 12.04 -7.06
N TYR A 83 -13.73 11.79 -8.35
CA TYR A 83 -14.82 10.91 -8.80
C TYR A 83 -14.42 9.44 -8.89
N LYS A 84 -13.17 9.08 -8.52
CA LYS A 84 -12.62 7.71 -8.57
C LYS A 84 -12.79 7.03 -9.95
N VAL A 85 -12.62 7.80 -11.01
CA VAL A 85 -12.67 7.29 -12.39
C VAL A 85 -11.25 6.91 -12.82
N ASP A 86 -11.02 5.62 -13.05
CA ASP A 86 -9.65 5.11 -13.27
C ASP A 86 -9.12 5.35 -14.69
N PHE A 87 -9.89 5.00 -15.71
CA PHE A 87 -9.38 4.99 -17.08
C PHE A 87 -10.50 5.38 -18.05
N ALA A 88 -10.51 6.64 -18.50
CA ALA A 88 -11.54 7.17 -19.36
C ALA A 88 -10.95 7.95 -20.53
N TRP A 89 -11.66 7.98 -21.67
CA TRP A 89 -11.22 8.68 -22.89
C TRP A 89 -10.89 10.17 -22.70
N PRO A 90 -11.64 10.97 -21.94
CA PRO A 90 -11.28 12.37 -21.69
C PRO A 90 -9.93 12.52 -21.02
N PHE A 91 -9.66 11.68 -20.00
CA PHE A 91 -8.37 11.62 -19.34
C PHE A 91 -7.25 11.22 -20.30
N LEU A 92 -7.45 10.14 -21.04
CA LEU A 92 -6.45 9.61 -22.00
C LEU A 92 -6.04 10.62 -23.06
N LEU A 93 -6.99 11.32 -23.69
CA LEU A 93 -6.67 12.26 -24.76
C LEU A 93 -5.92 13.49 -24.24
N VAL A 94 -6.33 14.04 -23.08
CA VAL A 94 -5.59 15.15 -22.44
C VAL A 94 -4.20 14.69 -21.98
N PHE A 95 -4.11 13.48 -21.41
CA PHE A 95 -2.84 12.87 -21.01
C PHE A 95 -1.89 12.67 -22.21
N LEU A 96 -2.36 12.08 -23.30
CA LEU A 96 -1.57 11.88 -24.52
C LEU A 96 -1.08 13.21 -25.11
N TYR A 97 -1.89 14.25 -25.06
CA TYR A 97 -1.45 15.59 -25.47
C TYR A 97 -0.36 16.11 -24.55
N PHE A 98 -0.53 16.02 -23.22
CA PHE A 98 0.46 16.48 -22.26
C PHE A 98 1.80 15.75 -22.42
N ILE A 99 1.80 14.39 -22.48
CA ILE A 99 3.04 13.63 -22.64
C ILE A 99 3.69 13.85 -24.01
N SER A 100 2.90 14.18 -25.05
CA SER A 100 3.45 14.52 -26.37
C SER A 100 4.18 15.87 -26.35
N VAL A 101 3.59 16.88 -25.71
CA VAL A 101 4.25 18.18 -25.49
C VAL A 101 5.53 18.01 -24.67
N LEU A 102 5.46 17.24 -23.59
CA LEU A 102 6.62 16.95 -22.73
C LEU A 102 7.69 16.15 -23.48
N GLY A 103 7.32 15.13 -24.26
CA GLY A 103 8.23 14.30 -25.03
C GLY A 103 8.97 15.10 -26.12
N LEU A 104 8.26 15.97 -26.84
CA LEU A 104 8.88 16.89 -27.81
C LEU A 104 9.85 17.84 -27.11
N ARG A 105 9.50 18.32 -25.91
CA ARG A 105 10.40 19.14 -25.09
C ARG A 105 11.64 18.38 -24.64
N CYS A 106 11.50 17.12 -24.23
CA CYS A 106 12.62 16.26 -23.88
C CYS A 106 13.58 16.07 -25.05
N ILE A 107 13.06 15.84 -26.26
CA ILE A 107 13.88 15.70 -27.47
C ILE A 107 14.63 17.02 -27.75
N ASP A 108 13.96 18.17 -27.65
CA ASP A 108 14.59 19.48 -27.81
C ASP A 108 15.70 19.72 -26.78
N ASP A 109 15.46 19.37 -25.52
CA ASP A 109 16.45 19.49 -24.44
C ASP A 109 17.67 18.56 -24.66
N ILE A 110 17.46 17.35 -25.20
CA ILE A 110 18.53 16.41 -25.54
C ILE A 110 19.36 16.91 -26.75
N VAL A 111 18.69 17.36 -27.81
CA VAL A 111 19.37 17.86 -29.02
C VAL A 111 20.20 19.10 -28.69
N HIS A 112 19.71 19.97 -27.82
CA HIS A 112 20.37 21.21 -27.43
C HIS A 112 21.03 21.13 -26.05
N TRP A 113 21.47 19.95 -25.60
CA TRP A 113 21.98 19.71 -24.25
C TRP A 113 23.13 20.62 -23.82
N LYS A 114 23.97 21.08 -24.75
CA LYS A 114 25.10 22.01 -24.49
C LYS A 114 24.65 23.41 -24.10
N THR A 115 23.47 23.86 -24.56
CA THR A 115 22.94 25.21 -24.37
C THR A 115 21.82 25.24 -23.32
N ARG A 116 21.26 24.08 -22.97
CA ARG A 116 20.19 23.93 -21.99
C ARG A 116 20.73 23.72 -20.57
N ARG A 117 19.89 23.99 -19.58
CA ARG A 117 20.22 23.68 -18.18
C ARG A 117 20.05 22.20 -17.93
N PHE A 118 21.14 21.53 -17.55
CA PHE A 118 21.18 20.07 -17.37
C PHE A 118 20.14 19.52 -16.40
N LEU A 119 20.04 20.06 -15.18
CA LEU A 119 19.13 19.54 -14.16
C LEU A 119 17.66 19.61 -14.55
N PRO A 120 17.11 20.75 -15.06
CA PRO A 120 15.74 20.76 -15.58
C PRO A 120 15.50 19.76 -16.69
N SER A 121 16.43 19.57 -17.60
CA SER A 121 16.30 18.60 -18.70
C SER A 121 16.23 17.16 -18.16
N VAL A 122 17.01 16.81 -17.14
CA VAL A 122 16.93 15.50 -16.47
C VAL A 122 15.54 15.30 -15.87
N ILE A 123 14.97 16.33 -15.21
CA ILE A 123 13.63 16.25 -14.64
C ILE A 123 12.58 16.03 -15.75
N HIS A 124 12.63 16.79 -16.85
CA HIS A 124 11.69 16.62 -17.96
C HIS A 124 11.72 15.18 -18.51
N VAL A 125 12.92 14.65 -18.76
CA VAL A 125 13.10 13.28 -19.27
C VAL A 125 12.59 12.25 -18.25
N ALA A 126 12.91 12.40 -16.97
CA ALA A 126 12.49 11.48 -15.94
C ALA A 126 10.96 11.49 -15.74
N VAL A 127 10.32 12.68 -15.76
CA VAL A 127 8.85 12.80 -15.72
C VAL A 127 8.22 12.15 -16.95
N PHE A 128 8.77 12.39 -18.15
CA PHE A 128 8.29 11.77 -19.38
C PHE A 128 8.35 10.24 -19.29
N ILE A 129 9.49 9.67 -18.87
CA ILE A 129 9.64 8.22 -18.68
C ILE A 129 8.63 7.68 -17.69
N THR A 130 8.47 8.34 -16.54
CA THR A 130 7.51 7.89 -15.50
C THR A 130 6.08 7.87 -16.03
N MET A 131 5.68 8.93 -16.70
CA MET A 131 4.32 9.08 -17.25
C MET A 131 4.06 8.12 -18.40
N ALA A 132 4.99 8.02 -19.36
CA ALA A 132 4.87 7.11 -20.49
C ALA A 132 4.89 5.65 -20.04
N ALA A 133 5.82 5.27 -19.15
CA ALA A 133 5.84 3.94 -18.56
C ALA A 133 4.53 3.62 -17.82
N GLY A 134 3.97 4.57 -17.07
CA GLY A 134 2.70 4.39 -16.35
C GLY A 134 1.53 4.02 -17.25
N ILE A 135 1.39 4.69 -18.42
CA ILE A 135 0.30 4.38 -19.36
C ILE A 135 0.55 3.09 -20.15
N PHE A 136 1.74 2.93 -20.73
CA PHE A 136 2.05 1.76 -21.55
C PHE A 136 2.19 0.47 -20.74
N SER A 137 2.37 0.55 -19.41
CA SER A 137 2.37 -0.61 -18.53
C SER A 137 0.99 -0.97 -17.96
N SER A 138 -0.02 -0.16 -18.22
CA SER A 138 -1.33 -0.31 -17.54
C SER A 138 -2.01 -1.66 -17.79
N GLY A 139 -1.74 -2.32 -18.93
CA GLY A 139 -2.20 -3.66 -19.23
C GLY A 139 -1.29 -4.79 -18.76
N ASP A 140 -0.02 -4.49 -18.39
CA ASP A 140 0.99 -5.51 -18.01
C ASP A 140 1.00 -5.82 -16.51
N LYS A 141 0.41 -4.96 -15.69
CA LYS A 141 0.36 -5.15 -14.27
C LYS A 141 -0.64 -6.24 -13.93
N LEU A 142 -0.13 -7.36 -13.46
CA LEU A 142 -0.94 -8.48 -13.01
C LEU A 142 -0.92 -8.54 -11.48
N ARG A 143 -2.12 -8.54 -10.88
CA ARG A 143 -2.34 -8.62 -9.45
C ARG A 143 -3.25 -9.81 -9.18
N LEU A 144 -2.74 -10.79 -8.45
CA LEU A 144 -3.43 -12.03 -8.16
C LEU A 144 -3.56 -12.22 -6.66
N ARG A 145 -4.75 -12.44 -6.19
CA ARG A 145 -5.03 -12.82 -4.81
C ARG A 145 -5.04 -14.34 -4.69
N ILE A 146 -4.33 -14.87 -3.70
CA ILE A 146 -4.16 -16.29 -3.43
C ILE A 146 -4.59 -16.56 -2.00
N VAL A 147 -5.39 -17.60 -1.80
CA VAL A 147 -5.70 -18.13 -0.48
C VAL A 147 -4.80 -19.35 -0.27
N ALA A 148 -3.85 -19.23 0.64
CA ALA A 148 -2.84 -20.26 0.92
C ALA A 148 -3.14 -20.95 2.26
N PRO A 149 -3.69 -22.15 2.29
CA PRO A 149 -3.79 -22.96 3.49
C PRO A 149 -2.42 -23.57 3.85
N ILE A 150 -2.20 -23.82 5.14
CA ILE A 150 -0.94 -24.42 5.61
C ILE A 150 -0.76 -25.81 4.99
N GLY A 151 0.44 -26.05 4.44
CA GLY A 151 0.86 -27.34 3.92
C GLY A 151 0.41 -27.69 2.51
N TYR A 152 -0.45 -26.87 1.88
CA TYR A 152 -0.97 -27.12 0.54
C TYR A 152 -0.33 -26.17 -0.50
N PRO A 153 0.24 -26.70 -1.59
CA PRO A 153 0.78 -25.87 -2.66
C PRO A 153 -0.36 -25.23 -3.48
N VAL A 154 -0.26 -23.95 -3.75
CA VAL A 154 -1.21 -23.19 -4.55
C VAL A 154 -0.47 -22.52 -5.71
N GLU A 155 -0.97 -22.73 -6.93
CA GLU A 155 -0.41 -22.18 -8.18
C GLU A 155 -1.40 -21.24 -8.89
N VAL A 156 -2.65 -21.19 -8.45
CA VAL A 156 -3.71 -20.42 -9.08
C VAL A 156 -4.09 -19.25 -8.19
N GLY A 157 -4.03 -18.05 -8.76
CA GLY A 157 -4.54 -16.84 -8.13
C GLY A 157 -5.68 -16.23 -8.92
N MET A 158 -6.48 -15.40 -8.27
CA MET A 158 -7.62 -14.71 -8.86
C MET A 158 -7.34 -13.22 -8.97
N THR A 159 -7.67 -12.63 -10.11
CA THR A 159 -7.71 -11.18 -10.28
C THR A 159 -8.91 -10.58 -9.56
N GLU A 160 -8.92 -9.26 -9.42
CA GLU A 160 -10.03 -8.51 -8.83
C GLU A 160 -11.34 -8.71 -9.63
N ASP A 161 -11.24 -8.93 -10.95
CA ASP A 161 -12.37 -9.23 -11.87
C ASP A 161 -12.85 -10.69 -11.78
N GLY A 162 -12.29 -11.51 -10.88
CA GLY A 162 -12.66 -12.91 -10.70
C GLY A 162 -12.07 -13.89 -11.74
N LYS A 163 -11.11 -13.44 -12.59
CA LYS A 163 -10.43 -14.33 -13.54
C LYS A 163 -9.29 -15.07 -12.85
N SER A 164 -9.19 -16.38 -13.10
CA SER A 164 -8.10 -17.20 -12.60
C SER A 164 -6.88 -17.11 -13.51
N HIS A 165 -5.69 -17.05 -12.89
CA HIS A 165 -4.40 -17.10 -13.58
C HIS A 165 -3.46 -18.06 -12.86
N THR A 166 -2.73 -18.87 -13.62
CA THR A 166 -1.71 -19.76 -13.08
C THR A 166 -0.39 -19.02 -12.92
N LEU A 167 0.23 -19.14 -11.75
CA LEU A 167 1.57 -18.64 -11.48
C LEU A 167 2.62 -19.57 -12.10
N PRO A 168 3.81 -19.07 -12.44
CA PRO A 168 4.93 -19.90 -12.90
C PRO A 168 5.66 -20.64 -11.76
N PHE A 169 5.13 -20.63 -10.55
CA PHE A 169 5.62 -21.27 -9.34
C PHE A 169 4.47 -21.60 -8.41
N SER A 170 4.66 -22.55 -7.51
CA SER A 170 3.73 -22.81 -6.41
C SER A 170 4.14 -22.08 -5.14
N ILE A 171 3.14 -21.76 -4.30
CA ILE A 171 3.32 -21.19 -2.97
C ILE A 171 2.70 -22.14 -1.97
N THR A 172 3.49 -22.59 -0.99
CA THR A 172 3.02 -23.38 0.14
C THR A 172 3.23 -22.58 1.41
N LEU A 173 2.15 -22.27 2.14
CA LEU A 173 2.24 -21.68 3.47
C LEU A 173 2.77 -22.74 4.44
N LYS A 174 3.90 -22.47 5.09
CA LYS A 174 4.49 -23.35 6.11
C LYS A 174 3.96 -23.02 7.49
N GLN A 175 3.93 -21.73 7.81
CA GLN A 175 3.47 -21.21 9.08
C GLN A 175 2.87 -19.83 8.91
N PHE A 176 1.86 -19.54 9.71
CA PHE A 176 1.32 -18.18 9.89
C PHE A 176 1.40 -17.82 11.36
N THR A 177 1.94 -16.65 11.67
CA THR A 177 2.11 -16.16 13.03
C THR A 177 1.62 -14.71 13.13
N ILE A 178 0.98 -14.38 14.22
CA ILE A 178 0.66 -13.01 14.60
C ILE A 178 1.45 -12.71 15.87
N ASP A 179 2.38 -11.77 15.79
CA ASP A 179 2.99 -11.19 16.98
C ASP A 179 1.97 -10.22 17.58
N GLU A 180 1.73 -10.31 18.86
CA GLU A 180 0.72 -9.54 19.56
C GLU A 180 1.38 -8.63 20.60
N TYR A 181 0.83 -7.43 20.77
CA TYR A 181 1.17 -6.59 21.90
C TYR A 181 0.56 -7.16 23.19
N PRO A 182 1.14 -6.86 24.37
CA PRO A 182 0.56 -7.25 25.65
C PRO A 182 -0.91 -6.84 25.75
N PRO A 183 -1.79 -7.75 26.22
CA PRO A 183 -3.21 -7.45 26.37
C PRO A 183 -3.44 -6.24 27.28
N LYS A 184 -4.44 -5.45 26.94
CA LYS A 184 -4.88 -4.29 27.72
C LYS A 184 -6.07 -4.66 28.59
N ILE A 185 -6.03 -4.24 29.84
CA ILE A 185 -7.12 -4.41 30.81
C ILE A 185 -7.77 -3.05 31.06
N TYR A 186 -9.08 -2.99 30.92
CA TYR A 186 -9.92 -1.79 31.08
C TYR A 186 -10.90 -1.96 32.25
N LEU A 187 -11.36 -0.84 32.80
CA LEU A 187 -12.62 -0.82 33.53
C LEU A 187 -13.77 -0.74 32.54
N MET A 188 -14.74 -1.61 32.69
CA MET A 188 -15.98 -1.63 31.93
C MET A 188 -17.16 -1.40 32.84
N ASN A 189 -18.07 -0.52 32.46
CA ASN A 189 -19.35 -0.40 33.12
C ASN A 189 -20.30 -1.49 32.57
N PRO A 190 -20.76 -2.43 33.40
CA PRO A 190 -21.56 -3.57 32.92
C PRO A 190 -22.96 -3.18 32.43
N GLN A 191 -23.49 -2.00 32.84
CA GLN A 191 -24.82 -1.54 32.41
C GLN A 191 -24.79 -0.87 31.01
N SER A 192 -23.73 -0.09 30.75
CA SER A 192 -23.61 0.64 29.48
C SER A 192 -22.68 -0.03 28.47
N GLY A 193 -21.84 -0.99 28.90
CA GLY A 193 -20.81 -1.61 28.09
C GLY A 193 -19.64 -0.66 27.72
N THR A 194 -19.58 0.54 28.35
CA THR A 194 -18.54 1.52 28.05
C THR A 194 -17.24 1.17 28.74
N LEU A 195 -16.13 1.27 28.00
CA LEU A 195 -14.78 1.09 28.53
C LEU A 195 -14.19 2.41 29.02
N SER A 196 -13.34 2.33 30.05
CA SER A 196 -12.52 3.46 30.48
C SER A 196 -11.59 3.95 29.36
N LYS A 197 -11.20 5.22 29.42
CA LYS A 197 -10.15 5.74 28.51
C LYS A 197 -8.75 5.25 28.91
N GLU A 198 -8.56 5.04 30.20
CA GLU A 198 -7.33 4.53 30.78
C GLU A 198 -7.34 3.01 30.76
N TYR A 199 -6.19 2.41 30.59
CA TYR A 199 -5.97 0.97 30.62
C TYR A 199 -4.63 0.65 31.28
N ILE A 200 -4.49 -0.58 31.74
CA ILE A 200 -3.21 -1.16 32.17
C ILE A 200 -2.84 -2.32 31.24
N THR A 201 -1.57 -2.64 31.15
CA THR A 201 -1.09 -3.83 30.43
C THR A 201 -0.77 -4.95 31.40
N VAL A 202 -0.87 -6.19 30.96
CA VAL A 202 -0.59 -7.36 31.79
C VAL A 202 0.87 -7.46 32.27
N ASP A 203 1.77 -6.66 31.71
CA ASP A 203 3.19 -6.58 32.11
C ASP A 203 3.42 -5.62 33.30
N SER A 204 2.39 -4.89 33.73
CA SER A 204 2.46 -3.96 34.84
C SER A 204 2.27 -4.72 36.16
N GLU A 205 3.24 -4.68 37.06
CA GLU A 205 3.11 -5.38 38.35
C GLU A 205 1.97 -4.78 39.22
N GLU A 206 1.90 -3.45 39.32
CA GLU A 206 0.87 -2.71 40.06
C GLU A 206 0.54 -1.40 39.35
N SER A 207 -0.74 -1.07 39.21
CA SER A 207 -1.20 0.15 38.56
C SER A 207 -2.54 0.61 39.13
N VAL A 208 -2.84 1.90 39.02
CA VAL A 208 -4.12 2.48 39.44
C VAL A 208 -5.02 2.63 38.22
N LEU A 209 -6.25 2.17 38.32
CA LEU A 209 -7.26 2.29 37.28
C LEU A 209 -8.59 2.77 37.92
N GLY A 210 -8.94 4.05 37.67
CA GLY A 210 -10.01 4.71 38.42
C GLY A 210 -9.69 4.78 39.92
N ASN A 211 -10.59 4.29 40.78
CA ASN A 211 -10.44 4.26 42.24
C ASN A 211 -9.90 2.90 42.76
N TRP A 212 -9.33 2.10 41.85
CA TRP A 212 -8.85 0.78 42.16
C TRP A 212 -7.36 0.66 41.93
N THR A 213 -6.63 0.09 42.88
CA THR A 213 -5.25 -0.36 42.72
C THR A 213 -5.29 -1.81 42.20
N ILE A 214 -4.77 -2.04 41.05
CA ILE A 214 -4.77 -3.33 40.33
C ILE A 214 -3.37 -3.92 40.41
N ARG A 215 -3.25 -5.13 40.94
CA ARG A 215 -2.01 -5.91 40.97
C ARG A 215 -2.16 -7.19 40.19
N ILE A 216 -1.23 -7.45 39.25
CA ILE A 216 -1.21 -8.67 38.48
C ILE A 216 -0.37 -9.70 39.22
N LEU A 217 -1.02 -10.76 39.70
CA LEU A 217 -0.36 -11.82 40.48
C LEU A 217 0.17 -12.96 39.59
N ASN A 218 -0.47 -13.21 38.46
CA ASN A 218 -0.04 -14.19 37.49
C ASN A 218 -0.46 -13.75 36.07
N ASN A 219 0.41 -13.93 35.09
CA ASN A 219 0.16 -13.61 33.70
C ASN A 219 0.50 -14.84 32.84
N LEU A 220 -0.48 -15.30 32.07
CA LEU A 220 -0.37 -16.42 31.15
C LEU A 220 -0.62 -15.93 29.72
N GLU A 221 0.42 -15.93 28.87
CA GLU A 221 0.31 -15.51 27.46
C GLU A 221 -0.59 -16.46 26.64
N SER A 222 -0.60 -17.73 27.00
CA SER A 222 -1.39 -18.78 26.37
C SER A 222 -1.98 -19.69 27.44
N ALA A 223 -3.28 -19.59 27.65
CA ALA A 223 -3.99 -20.30 28.71
C ALA A 223 -5.28 -20.95 28.21
N GLY A 224 -5.60 -22.09 28.79
CA GLY A 224 -6.90 -22.74 28.66
C GLY A 224 -7.68 -22.63 29.97
N ARG A 225 -9.01 -22.46 29.88
CA ARG A 225 -9.90 -22.47 31.05
C ARG A 225 -10.19 -23.91 31.45
N MET A 226 -10.08 -24.21 32.74
CA MET A 226 -10.40 -25.54 33.27
C MET A 226 -11.92 -25.73 33.36
N SER A 227 -12.40 -26.91 32.98
CA SER A 227 -13.85 -27.22 33.00
C SER A 227 -14.46 -27.25 34.39
N ASP A 228 -13.67 -27.63 35.40
CA ASP A 228 -14.13 -27.89 36.76
C ASP A 228 -13.89 -26.72 37.71
N SER A 229 -13.24 -25.67 37.27
CA SER A 229 -12.95 -24.48 38.06
C SER A 229 -12.83 -23.27 37.15
N ASP A 230 -13.00 -22.06 37.69
CA ASP A 230 -12.76 -20.82 36.94
C ASP A 230 -11.27 -20.49 36.80
N ALA A 231 -10.40 -21.48 37.01
CA ALA A 231 -8.95 -21.32 36.91
C ALA A 231 -8.47 -21.46 35.45
N TYR A 232 -7.37 -20.77 35.20
CA TYR A 232 -6.65 -20.85 33.91
C TYR A 232 -5.30 -21.54 34.14
N VAL A 233 -4.89 -22.34 33.17
CA VAL A 233 -3.62 -23.07 33.17
C VAL A 233 -2.87 -22.76 31.89
N ALA A 234 -1.55 -22.54 32.01
CA ALA A 234 -0.68 -22.38 30.85
C ALA A 234 -0.77 -23.63 29.97
N MET A 235 -1.04 -23.43 28.67
CA MET A 235 -1.28 -24.49 27.74
C MET A 235 -0.90 -24.03 26.33
N GLU A 236 -0.16 -24.86 25.60
CA GLU A 236 0.16 -24.63 24.19
C GLU A 236 -0.80 -25.45 23.32
N HIS A 237 -1.95 -24.90 23.04
CA HIS A 237 -2.97 -25.55 22.20
C HIS A 237 -3.70 -24.52 21.35
N VAL A 238 -4.20 -24.97 20.19
CA VAL A 238 -5.08 -24.14 19.33
C VAL A 238 -6.30 -23.70 20.11
N GLY A 239 -6.56 -22.38 20.10
CA GLY A 239 -7.71 -21.79 20.79
C GLY A 239 -7.43 -21.32 22.22
N THR A 240 -6.20 -21.39 22.71
CA THR A 240 -5.82 -20.73 23.97
C THR A 240 -5.84 -19.21 23.81
N ALA A 241 -5.97 -18.49 24.93
CA ALA A 241 -5.99 -17.04 24.98
C ALA A 241 -5.19 -16.52 26.16
N PRO A 242 -4.74 -15.26 26.16
CA PRO A 242 -4.14 -14.64 27.34
C PRO A 242 -5.09 -14.64 28.52
N ALA A 243 -4.54 -14.87 29.72
CA ALA A 243 -5.27 -14.78 30.97
C ALA A 243 -4.38 -14.22 32.08
N ALA A 244 -4.92 -13.36 32.90
CA ALA A 244 -4.22 -12.78 34.07
C ALA A 244 -5.01 -13.02 35.33
N TYR A 245 -4.33 -13.44 36.42
CA TYR A 245 -4.91 -13.48 37.76
C TYR A 245 -4.62 -12.15 38.46
N VAL A 246 -5.67 -11.42 38.75
CA VAL A 246 -5.61 -10.02 39.14
C VAL A 246 -6.18 -9.86 40.53
N GLN A 247 -5.55 -9.03 41.35
CA GLN A 247 -6.08 -8.54 42.63
C GLN A 247 -6.39 -7.04 42.50
N ALA A 248 -7.61 -6.66 42.77
CA ALA A 248 -8.07 -5.26 42.80
C ALA A 248 -8.37 -4.85 44.23
N THR A 249 -7.85 -3.69 44.65
CA THR A 249 -8.06 -3.12 46.00
C THR A 249 -8.61 -1.71 45.83
N ASN A 250 -9.75 -1.40 46.49
CA ASN A 250 -10.30 -0.06 46.46
C ASN A 250 -9.72 0.83 47.55
N GLU A 251 -10.07 2.10 47.56
CA GLU A 251 -9.65 3.09 48.59
C GLU A 251 -10.08 2.73 50.01
N ASN A 252 -11.13 1.92 50.18
CA ASN A 252 -11.63 1.46 51.46
C ASN A 252 -10.91 0.19 51.98
N GLY A 253 -9.99 -0.35 51.21
CA GLY A 253 -9.27 -1.57 51.52
C GLY A 253 -10.03 -2.88 51.22
N GLU A 254 -11.15 -2.81 50.48
CA GLU A 254 -11.84 -4.01 49.99
C GLU A 254 -11.02 -4.65 48.88
N VAL A 255 -10.86 -5.95 48.94
CA VAL A 255 -10.04 -6.73 48.00
C VAL A 255 -10.90 -7.72 47.23
N VAL A 256 -10.80 -7.70 45.92
CA VAL A 256 -11.38 -8.69 45.01
C VAL A 256 -10.29 -9.30 44.17
N ALA A 257 -10.28 -10.60 43.94
CA ALA A 257 -9.29 -11.26 43.10
C ALA A 257 -9.92 -12.33 42.23
N GLY A 258 -9.41 -12.48 41.03
CA GLY A 258 -9.90 -13.45 40.07
C GLY A 258 -9.18 -13.40 38.72
N TRP A 259 -9.56 -14.31 37.83
CA TRP A 259 -9.03 -14.37 36.50
C TRP A 259 -9.78 -13.43 35.52
N VAL A 260 -9.02 -12.74 34.69
CA VAL A 260 -9.51 -12.00 33.54
C VAL A 260 -8.86 -12.55 32.26
N SER A 261 -9.65 -12.73 31.22
CA SER A 261 -9.18 -13.23 29.90
C SER A 261 -10.06 -12.65 28.80
N CYS A 262 -9.46 -12.36 27.66
CA CYS A 262 -10.21 -11.93 26.46
C CYS A 262 -11.01 -13.09 25.83
N GLY A 263 -10.77 -14.34 26.23
CA GLY A 263 -11.35 -15.50 25.59
C GLY A 263 -10.76 -15.80 24.22
N SER A 264 -11.35 -16.77 23.53
CA SER A 264 -10.95 -17.20 22.18
C SER A 264 -12.15 -17.67 21.39
N HIS A 265 -11.95 -18.24 20.22
CA HIS A 265 -13.01 -18.90 19.46
C HIS A 265 -13.53 -20.20 20.11
N ILE A 266 -12.86 -20.69 21.17
CA ILE A 266 -13.25 -21.93 21.89
C ILE A 266 -13.98 -21.62 23.19
N PHE A 267 -13.64 -20.53 23.91
CA PHE A 267 -14.25 -20.16 25.16
C PHE A 267 -14.47 -18.65 25.29
N SER A 268 -15.49 -18.27 26.04
CA SER A 268 -15.88 -16.89 26.24
C SER A 268 -14.86 -16.12 27.10
N ALA A 269 -14.83 -14.80 26.96
CA ALA A 269 -14.06 -13.93 27.84
C ALA A 269 -14.45 -14.10 29.31
N SER A 270 -13.48 -13.97 30.22
CA SER A 270 -13.70 -13.92 31.66
C SER A 270 -13.41 -12.52 32.18
N THR A 271 -14.29 -12.00 32.97
CA THR A 271 -14.21 -10.67 33.56
C THR A 271 -14.20 -10.78 35.08
N LEU A 272 -13.60 -9.82 35.80
CA LEU A 272 -13.63 -9.75 37.24
C LEU A 272 -14.58 -8.63 37.68
N GLU A 273 -15.69 -9.00 38.29
CA GLU A 273 -16.63 -8.05 38.90
C GLU A 273 -16.03 -7.49 40.18
N MET A 274 -15.84 -6.16 40.23
CA MET A 274 -15.28 -5.49 41.41
C MET A 274 -16.35 -4.80 42.25
N ASP A 275 -17.31 -4.15 41.58
CA ASP A 275 -18.50 -3.57 42.19
C ASP A 275 -19.65 -3.51 41.17
N ARG A 276 -20.80 -2.90 41.53
CA ARG A 276 -21.98 -2.79 40.66
C ARG A 276 -21.74 -2.03 39.35
N ASN A 277 -20.72 -1.17 39.30
CA ASN A 277 -20.46 -0.27 38.19
C ASN A 277 -19.15 -0.56 37.48
N ASN A 278 -18.29 -1.39 38.05
CA ASN A 278 -16.93 -1.62 37.59
C ASN A 278 -16.63 -3.11 37.46
N VAL A 279 -16.25 -3.50 36.26
CA VAL A 279 -15.80 -4.83 35.91
C VAL A 279 -14.44 -4.71 35.18
N LEU A 280 -13.46 -5.50 35.57
CA LEU A 280 -12.22 -5.61 34.81
C LEU A 280 -12.45 -6.48 33.59
N PHE A 281 -12.09 -5.92 32.45
CA PHE A 281 -12.23 -6.54 31.13
C PHE A 281 -10.89 -6.52 30.39
N MET A 282 -10.45 -7.69 29.93
CA MET A 282 -9.26 -7.82 29.07
C MET A 282 -9.67 -7.73 27.61
N ALA A 283 -9.13 -6.74 26.89
CA ALA A 283 -9.34 -6.63 25.45
C ALA A 283 -8.50 -7.66 24.67
N ASN A 284 -8.95 -8.02 23.48
CA ASN A 284 -8.15 -8.84 22.59
C ASN A 284 -6.82 -8.14 22.30
N PRO A 285 -5.68 -8.87 22.31
CA PRO A 285 -4.39 -8.31 21.97
C PRO A 285 -4.40 -7.65 20.59
N GLU A 286 -3.74 -6.51 20.48
CA GLU A 286 -3.53 -5.85 19.19
C GLU A 286 -2.36 -6.53 18.47
N ALA A 287 -2.52 -6.79 17.16
CA ALA A 287 -1.44 -7.36 16.37
C ALA A 287 -0.29 -6.36 16.18
N ALA A 288 0.92 -6.77 16.53
CA ALA A 288 2.15 -6.03 16.28
C ALA A 288 2.72 -6.35 14.89
N ALA A 289 2.68 -7.61 14.48
CA ALA A 289 3.12 -8.05 13.15
C ALA A 289 2.32 -9.25 12.67
N TYR A 290 2.19 -9.35 11.34
CA TYR A 290 1.67 -10.53 10.65
C TYR A 290 2.80 -11.14 9.84
N ILE A 291 3.05 -12.43 10.03
CA ILE A 291 4.18 -13.14 9.47
C ILE A 291 3.67 -14.42 8.79
N SER A 292 4.02 -14.59 7.52
CA SER A 292 3.78 -15.82 6.77
C SER A 292 5.09 -16.40 6.28
N ASP A 293 5.45 -17.58 6.75
CA ASP A 293 6.55 -18.35 6.20
C ASP A 293 6.05 -19.14 5.01
N ILE A 294 6.52 -18.81 3.84
CA ILE A 294 6.12 -19.44 2.58
C ILE A 294 7.28 -20.18 1.93
N MET A 295 6.99 -21.32 1.38
CA MET A 295 7.89 -22.03 0.47
C MET A 295 7.41 -21.74 -0.96
N ILE A 296 8.32 -21.19 -1.77
CA ILE A 296 8.12 -20.94 -3.18
C ILE A 296 8.86 -22.02 -3.95
N GLN A 297 8.15 -22.78 -4.78
CA GLN A 297 8.72 -23.86 -5.56
C GLN A 297 8.49 -23.63 -7.05
N ASP A 298 9.54 -23.74 -7.84
CA ASP A 298 9.50 -23.73 -9.30
C ASP A 298 10.42 -24.82 -9.87
N LYS A 299 10.62 -24.79 -11.19
CA LYS A 299 11.53 -25.73 -11.90
C LYS A 299 13.01 -25.60 -11.49
N ASP A 300 13.41 -24.48 -10.90
CA ASP A 300 14.78 -24.19 -10.50
C ASP A 300 15.07 -24.59 -9.03
N GLY A 301 14.04 -24.96 -8.27
CA GLY A 301 14.14 -25.44 -6.89
C GLY A 301 13.10 -24.87 -5.92
N GLU A 302 13.37 -25.07 -4.64
CA GLU A 302 12.54 -24.59 -3.53
C GLU A 302 13.27 -23.50 -2.75
N GLU A 303 12.54 -22.49 -2.34
CA GLU A 303 13.04 -21.35 -1.57
C GLU A 303 12.04 -21.00 -0.47
N ILE A 304 12.52 -20.90 0.78
CA ILE A 304 11.71 -20.45 1.91
C ILE A 304 11.95 -18.97 2.11
N GLN A 305 10.87 -18.19 2.15
CA GLN A 305 10.89 -16.75 2.41
C GLN A 305 9.83 -16.38 3.44
N GLU A 306 10.17 -15.42 4.28
CA GLU A 306 9.24 -14.80 5.21
C GLU A 306 8.56 -13.61 4.55
N VAL A 307 7.24 -13.51 4.70
CA VAL A 307 6.43 -12.37 4.24
C VAL A 307 5.88 -11.66 5.45
N ARG A 308 6.23 -10.38 5.59
CA ARG A 308 5.66 -9.47 6.60
C ARG A 308 4.95 -8.29 5.93
N VAL A 309 4.13 -7.59 6.69
CA VAL A 309 3.56 -6.32 6.24
C VAL A 309 4.68 -5.36 5.82
N ASN A 310 4.59 -4.80 4.61
CA ASN A 310 5.61 -3.96 3.97
C ASN A 310 6.95 -4.63 3.62
N HIS A 311 7.12 -5.93 3.89
CA HIS A 311 8.29 -6.72 3.52
C HIS A 311 7.86 -7.92 2.66
N PRO A 312 7.63 -7.70 1.35
CA PRO A 312 7.17 -8.76 0.46
C PRO A 312 8.29 -9.74 0.12
N ALA A 313 7.94 -11.02 0.00
CA ALA A 313 8.78 -11.99 -0.66
C ALA A 313 8.91 -11.68 -2.17
N ARG A 314 9.95 -12.24 -2.80
CA ARG A 314 10.24 -11.97 -4.21
C ARG A 314 10.60 -13.25 -4.96
N LYS A 315 10.01 -13.42 -6.16
CA LYS A 315 10.39 -14.47 -7.09
C LYS A 315 10.43 -13.90 -8.50
N GLY A 316 11.63 -13.67 -9.01
CA GLY A 316 11.82 -13.00 -10.29
C GLY A 316 11.11 -11.62 -10.36
N PRO A 317 10.20 -11.39 -11.33
CA PRO A 317 9.47 -10.13 -11.43
C PRO A 317 8.27 -10.02 -10.45
N TRP A 318 8.00 -11.07 -9.66
CA TRP A 318 6.88 -11.14 -8.75
C TRP A 318 7.25 -10.64 -7.35
N LYS A 319 6.32 -9.95 -6.73
CA LYS A 319 6.33 -9.60 -5.31
C LYS A 319 5.11 -10.20 -4.65
N ILE A 320 5.30 -10.83 -3.49
CA ILE A 320 4.26 -11.54 -2.76
C ILE A 320 4.07 -10.80 -1.43
N TYR A 321 2.88 -10.26 -1.23
CA TYR A 321 2.51 -9.46 -0.07
C TYR A 321 1.53 -10.21 0.81
N GLN A 322 1.63 -10.03 2.13
CA GLN A 322 0.60 -10.41 3.09
C GLN A 322 -0.55 -9.40 3.02
N VAL A 323 -1.79 -9.87 2.81
CA VAL A 323 -2.98 -9.00 2.69
C VAL A 323 -4.00 -9.27 3.79
N SER A 324 -4.25 -10.54 4.10
CA SER A 324 -5.26 -10.94 5.07
C SER A 324 -5.00 -12.36 5.57
N TYR A 325 -5.83 -12.82 6.49
CA TYR A 325 -5.82 -14.16 7.07
C TYR A 325 -7.24 -14.55 7.49
N ASP A 326 -7.46 -15.78 8.00
CA ASP A 326 -8.74 -16.17 8.59
C ASP A 326 -8.92 -15.48 9.96
N ARG A 327 -9.69 -14.39 9.97
CA ARG A 327 -9.92 -13.56 11.14
C ARG A 327 -10.72 -14.25 12.24
N GLU A 328 -11.53 -15.24 11.90
CA GLU A 328 -12.35 -15.97 12.88
C GLU A 328 -11.47 -16.77 13.84
N ARG A 329 -10.35 -17.30 13.33
CA ARG A 329 -9.37 -18.04 14.14
C ARG A 329 -8.26 -17.16 14.76
N GLY A 330 -8.18 -15.90 14.36
CA GLY A 330 -7.15 -14.98 14.87
C GLY A 330 -5.72 -15.51 14.69
N LYS A 331 -4.92 -15.53 15.76
CA LYS A 331 -3.54 -16.04 15.74
C LYS A 331 -3.43 -17.54 15.41
N TRP A 332 -4.53 -18.27 15.50
CA TRP A 332 -4.63 -19.69 15.18
C TRP A 332 -5.06 -19.93 13.72
N SER A 333 -5.00 -18.90 12.88
CA SER A 333 -5.32 -19.05 11.45
C SER A 333 -4.42 -20.08 10.79
N THR A 334 -5.02 -20.97 10.06
CA THR A 334 -4.33 -21.96 9.21
C THR A 334 -4.26 -21.51 7.76
N THR A 335 -4.64 -20.27 7.47
CA THR A 335 -4.75 -19.74 6.11
C THR A 335 -4.23 -18.33 6.05
N SER A 336 -3.39 -18.04 5.06
CA SER A 336 -2.93 -16.69 4.73
C SER A 336 -3.48 -16.27 3.37
N VAL A 337 -3.89 -15.03 3.26
CA VAL A 337 -4.29 -14.45 1.98
C VAL A 337 -3.12 -13.59 1.49
N LEU A 338 -2.55 -13.99 0.37
CA LEU A 338 -1.40 -13.37 -0.25
C LEU A 338 -1.81 -12.65 -1.53
N GLU A 339 -1.13 -11.57 -1.85
CA GLU A 339 -1.26 -10.86 -3.11
C GLU A 339 0.04 -10.93 -3.89
N CYS A 340 0.01 -11.59 -5.05
CA CYS A 340 1.14 -11.70 -5.97
C CYS A 340 1.02 -10.62 -7.04
N ILE A 341 2.00 -9.72 -7.09
CA ILE A 341 2.03 -8.60 -8.04
C ILE A 341 3.21 -8.78 -8.98
N ARG A 342 2.92 -8.77 -10.29
CA ARG A 342 3.93 -8.66 -11.35
C ARG A 342 3.82 -7.29 -12.00
N ASP A 343 4.94 -6.55 -11.98
CA ASP A 343 5.04 -5.25 -12.64
C ASP A 343 6.44 -5.11 -13.25
N GLY A 344 6.57 -5.43 -14.52
CA GLY A 344 7.83 -5.41 -15.27
C GLY A 344 8.37 -3.99 -15.51
N TRP A 345 7.52 -2.97 -15.46
CA TRP A 345 7.89 -1.57 -15.68
C TRP A 345 8.32 -0.83 -14.41
N TYR A 346 8.04 -1.42 -13.24
CA TYR A 346 8.35 -0.83 -11.96
C TYR A 346 9.82 -0.40 -11.78
N PRO A 347 10.84 -1.19 -12.20
CA PRO A 347 12.23 -0.76 -12.07
C PRO A 347 12.53 0.53 -12.84
N LEU A 348 11.96 0.70 -14.05
CA LEU A 348 12.11 1.88 -14.86
C LEU A 348 11.48 3.11 -14.19
N ILE A 349 10.24 2.97 -13.72
CA ILE A 349 9.51 4.03 -13.01
C ILE A 349 10.27 4.43 -11.75
N ARG A 350 10.71 3.46 -10.94
CA ARG A 350 11.46 3.71 -9.71
C ARG A 350 12.76 4.49 -9.98
N THR A 351 13.50 4.10 -11.01
CA THR A 351 14.74 4.80 -11.39
C THR A 351 14.45 6.23 -11.80
N ALA A 352 13.42 6.46 -12.61
CA ALA A 352 13.01 7.80 -13.03
C ALA A 352 12.57 8.68 -11.84
N LEU A 353 11.85 8.13 -10.86
CA LEU A 353 11.47 8.85 -9.63
C LEU A 353 12.69 9.27 -8.79
N TRP A 354 13.70 8.38 -8.67
CA TRP A 354 14.95 8.74 -8.00
C TRP A 354 15.72 9.84 -8.73
N LEU A 355 15.71 9.85 -10.07
CA LEU A 355 16.31 10.94 -10.85
C LEU A 355 15.59 12.26 -10.64
N ILE A 356 14.24 12.27 -10.57
CA ILE A 356 13.45 13.47 -10.26
C ILE A 356 13.84 14.00 -8.89
N LEU A 357 13.87 13.15 -7.86
CA LEU A 357 14.23 13.55 -6.50
C LEU A 357 15.65 14.10 -6.42
N GLY A 358 16.63 13.38 -6.97
CA GLY A 358 18.03 13.78 -6.96
C GLY A 358 18.28 15.11 -7.70
N ALA A 359 17.71 15.27 -8.90
CA ALA A 359 17.81 16.51 -9.67
C ALA A 359 17.09 17.67 -8.97
N GLY A 360 15.94 17.43 -8.35
CA GLY A 360 15.22 18.44 -7.56
C GLY A 360 16.01 18.94 -6.37
N VAL A 361 16.61 18.04 -5.59
CA VAL A 361 17.50 18.36 -4.47
C VAL A 361 18.70 19.16 -4.97
N ALA A 362 19.37 18.72 -6.04
CA ALA A 362 20.52 19.44 -6.61
C ALA A 362 20.16 20.86 -7.10
N MET A 363 18.96 21.04 -7.66
CA MET A 363 18.44 22.36 -8.06
C MET A 363 18.22 23.26 -6.84
N ALA A 364 17.63 22.75 -5.76
CA ALA A 364 17.40 23.52 -4.53
C ALA A 364 18.73 23.99 -3.91
N PHE A 365 19.72 23.11 -3.79
CA PHE A 365 21.07 23.48 -3.32
C PHE A 365 21.76 24.52 -4.21
N SER A 366 21.68 24.36 -5.55
CA SER A 366 22.24 25.30 -6.50
C SER A 366 21.62 26.70 -6.39
N ALA A 367 20.31 26.76 -6.15
CA ALA A 367 19.58 28.02 -5.94
C ALA A 367 20.00 28.71 -4.63
N GLY A 368 20.12 27.94 -3.54
CA GLY A 368 20.55 28.43 -2.23
C GLY A 368 21.98 29.02 -2.26
N MET A 369 22.92 28.32 -2.90
CA MET A 369 24.31 28.84 -3.06
C MET A 369 24.36 30.11 -3.88
N LYS A 370 23.54 30.26 -4.93
CA LYS A 370 23.47 31.48 -5.73
C LYS A 370 22.89 32.66 -4.94
N ARG A 371 21.92 32.42 -4.08
CA ARG A 371 21.31 33.43 -3.21
C ARG A 371 22.33 33.92 -2.18
N LYS A 372 23.03 33.03 -1.48
CA LYS A 372 24.05 33.37 -0.51
C LYS A 372 25.18 34.18 -1.14
N ARG A 373 25.67 33.81 -2.34
CA ARG A 373 26.69 34.58 -3.09
C ARG A 373 26.24 36.00 -3.50
N LYS A 374 24.93 36.20 -3.61
CA LYS A 374 24.35 37.51 -3.95
C LYS A 374 24.24 38.41 -2.72
N GLU A 375 23.91 37.84 -1.57
CA GLU A 375 23.85 38.48 -0.26
C GLU A 375 25.27 38.86 0.22
N ASP A 376 26.30 38.00 -0.01
CA ASP A 376 27.71 38.30 0.34
C ASP A 376 28.36 39.36 -0.56
N ARG A 377 27.70 39.81 -1.64
CA ARG A 377 28.22 40.83 -2.60
C ARG A 377 27.46 42.16 -2.54
N SER A 378 26.38 42.23 -1.77
CA SER A 378 25.62 43.46 -1.50
C SER A 378 26.01 44.05 -0.16
#